data_a657a0dfdf1f447014e65d9dbf95d8f0
#
_entry.id   a657a0dfdf1f447014e65d9dbf95d8f0
#
_cell.length_a   1.000
_cell.length_b   1.000
_cell.length_c   1.000
_cell.angle_alpha   90.00
_cell.angle_beta   90.00
_cell.angle_gamma   90.00
#
_symmetry.space_group_name_H-M   'P 1'
#
loop_
_entity.id
_entity.type
_entity.pdbx_description
1 polymer ?
#
loop_
_entity_poly.entity_id
_entity_poly.type
_entity_poly.pdbx_seq_one_letter_code
_entity_poly.pdbx_strand_id
1 'polypeptide(L)'
;MFKQFPAIRPYSKQFIAVTAPHKLYIEESGNPDGIPVLFIHGGPGGGTATSDRCFFDPEKYRIILFDQRGSGLSTPHARLEDNNTAALIDDIETIRQTLDIERWVIFGGSWGSTLGLLYAQRYPELVMGLILRGIFLCRDEDIN
;
A
#
# COMPACT_ATOMS: atom_id res chain seq x y z
N MET A 1 14.51 -11.55 -12.34
CA MET A 1 14.91 -11.25 -10.95
C MET A 1 14.75 -9.76 -10.68
N PHE A 2 14.18 -9.42 -9.56
CA PHE A 2 14.03 -8.02 -9.18
C PHE A 2 15.35 -7.45 -8.67
N LYS A 3 15.73 -6.30 -9.23
CA LYS A 3 16.86 -5.55 -8.72
C LYS A 3 16.41 -4.77 -7.49
N GLN A 4 17.13 -4.95 -6.39
CA GLN A 4 16.86 -4.18 -5.19
C GLN A 4 17.74 -2.93 -5.18
N PHE A 5 17.15 -1.82 -4.72
CA PHE A 5 17.84 -0.57 -4.54
C PHE A 5 18.38 -0.46 -3.12
N PRO A 6 19.29 0.48 -2.85
CA PRO A 6 19.85 0.63 -1.52
C PRO A 6 18.79 0.91 -0.46
N ALA A 7 19.09 0.52 0.79
CA ALA A 7 18.22 0.83 1.91
C ALA A 7 18.15 2.34 2.12
N ILE A 8 16.94 2.85 2.34
CA ILE A 8 16.69 4.27 2.57
C ILE A 8 15.81 4.46 3.79
N ARG A 9 15.79 5.68 4.33
CA ARG A 9 14.93 6.07 5.44
C ARG A 9 13.77 6.90 4.92
N PRO A 10 12.59 6.83 5.55
CA PRO A 10 11.50 7.71 5.16
C PRO A 10 11.82 9.16 5.54
N TYR A 11 11.40 10.07 4.67
CA TYR A 11 11.47 11.51 4.98
C TYR A 11 10.22 12.00 5.69
N SER A 12 9.16 11.19 5.69
CA SER A 12 7.89 11.51 6.37
C SER A 12 7.29 10.24 6.96
N LYS A 13 6.82 10.36 8.20
CA LYS A 13 6.05 9.33 8.89
C LYS A 13 4.86 10.01 9.54
N GLN A 14 3.67 9.43 9.38
CA GLN A 14 2.47 10.00 10.00
C GLN A 14 1.42 8.94 10.22
N PHE A 15 0.45 9.27 11.07
CA PHE A 15 -0.77 8.48 11.23
C PHE A 15 -1.93 9.27 10.65
N ILE A 16 -2.73 8.62 9.81
CA ILE A 16 -3.89 9.22 9.18
C ILE A 16 -5.15 8.57 9.75
N ALA A 17 -6.05 9.39 10.29
CA ALA A 17 -7.33 8.90 10.78
C ALA A 17 -8.22 8.52 9.59
N VAL A 18 -8.80 7.34 9.67
CA VAL A 18 -9.82 6.87 8.74
C VAL A 18 -11.08 6.59 9.54
N THR A 19 -11.93 5.65 9.13
CA THR A 19 -13.13 5.34 9.92
C THR A 19 -12.73 5.04 11.37
N ALA A 20 -13.26 5.83 12.32
CA ALA A 20 -12.93 5.63 13.73
C ALA A 20 -13.19 4.20 14.19
N PRO A 21 -12.34 3.60 15.01
CA PRO A 21 -11.18 4.19 15.71
C PRO A 21 -9.85 4.02 14.96
N HIS A 22 -9.88 3.70 13.66
CA HIS A 22 -8.69 3.33 12.92
C HIS A 22 -7.81 4.52 12.56
N LYS A 23 -6.50 4.34 12.77
CA LYS A 23 -5.46 5.25 12.30
C LYS A 23 -4.41 4.44 11.55
N LEU A 24 -4.08 4.86 10.34
CA LEU A 24 -3.14 4.15 9.49
C LEU A 24 -1.75 4.75 9.62
N TYR A 25 -0.75 3.89 9.80
CA TYR A 25 0.64 4.29 9.70
C TYR A 25 1.02 4.43 8.23
N ILE A 26 1.60 5.57 7.87
CA ILE A 26 2.00 5.88 6.51
C ILE A 26 3.39 6.48 6.53
N GLU A 27 4.25 6.01 5.62
CA GLU A 27 5.56 6.60 5.45
C GLU A 27 5.81 6.93 3.98
N GLU A 28 6.62 7.96 3.74
CA GLU A 28 7.06 8.36 2.42
C GLU A 28 8.57 8.35 2.37
N SER A 29 9.11 7.79 1.29
CA SER A 29 10.56 7.66 1.08
C SER A 29 10.89 8.02 -0.36
N GLY A 30 12.18 8.18 -0.65
CA GLY A 30 12.67 8.43 -2.00
C GLY A 30 12.57 9.88 -2.39
N ASN A 31 12.05 10.15 -3.60
CA ASN A 31 11.99 11.50 -4.17
C ASN A 31 10.63 12.13 -3.93
N PRO A 32 10.51 13.19 -3.10
CA PRO A 32 9.22 13.85 -2.85
C PRO A 32 8.55 14.39 -4.12
N ASP A 33 9.34 14.67 -5.15
CA ASP A 33 8.83 15.17 -6.44
C ASP A 33 8.75 14.08 -7.50
N GLY A 34 8.98 12.83 -7.12
CA GLY A 34 9.00 11.70 -8.04
C GLY A 34 7.62 11.16 -8.36
N ILE A 35 7.61 10.09 -9.15
CA ILE A 35 6.37 9.41 -9.52
C ILE A 35 5.81 8.72 -8.28
N PRO A 36 4.58 9.02 -7.84
CA PRO A 36 4.01 8.37 -6.67
C PRO A 36 3.76 6.89 -6.92
N VAL A 37 4.22 6.04 -6.02
CA VAL A 37 3.93 4.61 -6.04
C VAL A 37 3.45 4.19 -4.66
N LEU A 38 2.30 3.52 -4.62
CA LEU A 38 1.76 2.95 -3.41
C LEU A 38 2.10 1.46 -3.35
N PHE A 39 2.74 1.05 -2.27
CA PHE A 39 3.00 -0.36 -1.99
C PHE A 39 1.92 -0.90 -1.07
N ILE A 40 1.22 -1.94 -1.52
CA ILE A 40 0.18 -2.61 -0.73
C ILE A 40 0.76 -3.95 -0.26
N HIS A 41 0.98 -4.07 1.05
CA HIS A 41 1.61 -5.26 1.61
C HIS A 41 0.71 -6.49 1.53
N GLY A 42 1.33 -7.66 1.63
CA GLY A 42 0.63 -8.93 1.69
C GLY A 42 0.06 -9.20 3.08
N GLY A 43 -0.42 -10.36 3.24
CA GLY A 43 -1.02 -10.81 4.44
C GLY A 43 -2.44 -11.00 4.31
N PRO A 44 -3.53 -10.86 4.93
CA PRO A 44 -3.85 -9.73 5.82
C PRO A 44 -3.08 -9.81 7.16
N GLY A 45 -2.81 -8.64 7.72
CA GLY A 45 -2.21 -8.53 9.05
C GLY A 45 -0.68 -8.48 9.10
N GLY A 46 -0.01 -8.61 7.94
CA GLY A 46 1.46 -8.66 7.91
C GLY A 46 2.16 -7.33 8.14
N GLY A 47 1.59 -6.24 7.65
CA GLY A 47 2.25 -4.94 7.68
C GLY A 47 3.38 -4.84 6.66
N THR A 48 4.00 -3.66 6.60
CA THR A 48 5.14 -3.42 5.73
C THR A 48 6.45 -3.69 6.46
N ALA A 49 7.49 -4.02 5.69
CA ALA A 49 8.85 -4.16 6.18
C ALA A 49 9.72 -3.04 5.61
N THR A 50 10.81 -2.71 6.30
CA THR A 50 11.72 -1.68 5.82
C THR A 50 12.32 -2.03 4.45
N SER A 51 12.49 -3.33 4.17
CA SER A 51 12.98 -3.81 2.88
C SER A 51 12.03 -3.56 1.71
N ASP A 52 10.76 -3.27 1.98
CA ASP A 52 9.78 -3.00 0.92
C ASP A 52 10.12 -1.71 0.17
N ARG A 53 10.83 -0.79 0.80
CA ARG A 53 11.31 0.43 0.13
C ARG A 53 12.30 0.13 -0.99
N CYS A 54 13.00 -1.00 -0.90
CA CYS A 54 14.07 -1.36 -1.82
C CYS A 54 13.58 -1.87 -3.18
N PHE A 55 12.28 -2.01 -3.38
CA PHE A 55 11.72 -2.40 -4.68
C PHE A 55 11.76 -1.26 -5.70
N PHE A 56 11.95 -0.01 -5.26
CA PHE A 56 11.77 1.16 -6.11
C PHE A 56 13.02 2.02 -6.13
N ASP A 57 13.29 2.62 -7.30
CA ASP A 57 14.40 3.58 -7.45
C ASP A 57 14.06 4.86 -6.66
N PRO A 58 14.82 5.16 -5.59
CA PRO A 58 14.52 6.31 -4.74
C PRO A 58 14.74 7.66 -5.42
N GLU A 59 15.44 7.70 -6.55
CA GLU A 59 15.62 8.93 -7.30
C GLU A 59 14.42 9.24 -8.20
N LYS A 60 13.69 8.21 -8.63
CA LYS A 60 12.57 8.34 -9.56
C LYS A 60 11.20 8.37 -8.90
N TYR A 61 11.05 7.66 -7.78
CA TYR A 61 9.74 7.40 -7.19
C TYR A 61 9.56 8.09 -5.85
N ARG A 62 8.36 8.60 -5.64
CA ARG A 62 7.83 8.96 -4.33
C ARG A 62 7.21 7.69 -3.77
N ILE A 63 7.88 7.04 -2.84
CA ILE A 63 7.54 5.70 -2.36
C ILE A 63 6.66 5.82 -1.13
N ILE A 64 5.43 5.32 -1.23
CA ILE A 64 4.45 5.39 -0.16
C ILE A 64 4.19 3.98 0.35
N LEU A 65 4.52 3.74 1.61
CA LEU A 65 4.19 2.51 2.32
C LEU A 65 3.15 2.81 3.38
N PHE A 66 2.22 1.91 3.57
CA PHE A 66 1.26 2.03 4.68
C PHE A 66 0.96 0.66 5.25
N ASP A 67 0.64 0.63 6.53
CA ASP A 67 0.15 -0.57 7.19
C ASP A 67 -1.37 -0.55 7.16
N GLN A 68 -1.96 -1.62 6.62
CA GLN A 68 -3.42 -1.75 6.54
C GLN A 68 -4.04 -1.80 7.93
N ARG A 69 -5.36 -1.58 8.00
CA ARG A 69 -6.09 -1.66 9.27
C ARG A 69 -5.75 -2.94 10.02
N GLY A 70 -5.46 -2.81 11.30
CA GLY A 70 -5.14 -3.93 12.15
C GLY A 70 -3.77 -4.54 11.94
N SER A 71 -2.94 -3.94 11.10
CA SER A 71 -1.62 -4.46 10.71
C SER A 71 -0.51 -3.54 11.17
N GLY A 72 0.66 -4.12 11.42
CA GLY A 72 1.89 -3.39 11.70
C GLY A 72 1.72 -2.31 12.75
N LEU A 73 2.07 -1.06 12.40
CA LEU A 73 2.00 0.08 13.29
C LEU A 73 0.64 0.79 13.28
N SER A 74 -0.27 0.40 12.38
CA SER A 74 -1.62 0.96 12.35
C SER A 74 -2.41 0.52 13.59
N THR A 75 -3.27 1.41 14.09
CA THR A 75 -4.01 1.17 15.34
C THR A 75 -5.51 1.26 15.12
N PRO A 76 -6.32 0.51 15.87
CA PRO A 76 -5.94 -0.53 16.84
C PRO A 76 -5.39 -1.76 16.14
N HIS A 77 -4.41 -2.40 16.79
CA HIS A 77 -3.76 -3.58 16.23
C HIS A 77 -4.68 -4.80 16.27
N ALA A 78 -4.67 -5.58 15.18
CA ALA A 78 -5.42 -6.84 15.06
C ALA A 78 -6.93 -6.71 15.26
N ARG A 79 -7.48 -5.50 15.12
CA ARG A 79 -8.93 -5.29 15.22
C ARG A 79 -9.60 -5.65 13.90
N LEU A 80 -10.61 -6.51 13.97
CA LEU A 80 -11.30 -7.03 12.77
C LEU A 80 -12.57 -6.26 12.42
N GLU A 81 -13.09 -5.43 13.34
CA GLU A 81 -14.27 -4.62 13.08
C GLU A 81 -14.01 -3.62 11.95
N ASP A 82 -14.94 -3.50 11.04
CA ASP A 82 -14.86 -2.61 9.89
C ASP A 82 -13.68 -2.90 8.95
N ASN A 83 -13.04 -4.06 9.10
CA ASN A 83 -11.90 -4.45 8.29
C ASN A 83 -12.36 -5.34 7.14
N ASN A 84 -12.94 -4.72 6.11
CA ASN A 84 -13.38 -5.40 4.90
C ASN A 84 -12.77 -4.74 3.67
N THR A 85 -12.91 -5.38 2.51
CA THR A 85 -12.30 -4.92 1.28
C THR A 85 -12.74 -3.51 0.89
N ALA A 86 -14.03 -3.20 1.02
CA ALA A 86 -14.54 -1.87 0.69
C ALA A 86 -13.92 -0.80 1.58
N ALA A 87 -13.79 -1.08 2.88
CA ALA A 87 -13.13 -0.15 3.81
C ALA A 87 -11.65 0.04 3.48
N LEU A 88 -10.95 -1.02 3.09
CA LEU A 88 -9.55 -0.94 2.71
C LEU A 88 -9.35 -0.10 1.44
N ILE A 89 -10.25 -0.21 0.48
CA ILE A 89 -10.22 0.62 -0.73
C ILE A 89 -10.46 2.08 -0.38
N ASP A 90 -11.41 2.36 0.50
CA ASP A 90 -11.68 3.72 0.97
C ASP A 90 -10.47 4.32 1.71
N ASP A 91 -9.76 3.48 2.48
CA ASP A 91 -8.53 3.89 3.15
C ASP A 91 -7.47 4.34 2.14
N ILE A 92 -7.30 3.58 1.06
CA ILE A 92 -6.34 3.93 0.01
C ILE A 92 -6.68 5.30 -0.58
N GLU A 93 -7.97 5.59 -0.82
CA GLU A 93 -8.40 6.90 -1.31
C GLU A 93 -8.15 8.00 -0.29
N THR A 94 -8.35 7.74 0.99
CA THR A 94 -8.05 8.70 2.05
C THR A 94 -6.56 9.04 2.07
N ILE A 95 -5.69 8.04 1.90
CA ILE A 95 -4.24 8.26 1.81
C ILE A 95 -3.92 9.14 0.61
N ARG A 96 -4.45 8.80 -0.56
CA ARG A 96 -4.20 9.55 -1.79
C ARG A 96 -4.56 11.03 -1.62
N GLN A 97 -5.75 11.28 -1.11
CA GLN A 97 -6.25 12.64 -0.91
C GLN A 97 -5.44 13.41 0.14
N THR A 98 -5.08 12.73 1.24
CA THR A 98 -4.28 13.35 2.31
C THR A 98 -2.89 13.75 1.83
N LEU A 99 -2.28 12.94 0.97
CA LEU A 99 -0.95 13.20 0.41
C LEU A 99 -1.00 14.08 -0.84
N ASP A 100 -2.19 14.51 -1.23
CA ASP A 100 -2.41 15.39 -2.39
C ASP A 100 -1.85 14.79 -3.69
N ILE A 101 -2.12 13.51 -3.90
CA ILE A 101 -1.69 12.77 -5.09
C ILE A 101 -2.84 12.69 -6.07
N GLU A 102 -2.61 13.13 -7.30
CA GLU A 102 -3.63 13.08 -8.35
C GLU A 102 -3.77 11.66 -8.91
N ARG A 103 -2.66 11.05 -9.30
CA ARG A 103 -2.61 9.69 -9.85
C ARG A 103 -1.36 9.01 -9.36
N TRP A 104 -1.38 7.70 -9.26
CA TRP A 104 -0.22 6.94 -8.80
C TRP A 104 -0.09 5.56 -9.44
N VAL A 105 1.10 4.96 -9.26
CA VAL A 105 1.35 3.57 -9.59
C VAL A 105 0.96 2.72 -8.37
N ILE A 106 0.30 1.61 -8.60
CA ILE A 106 -0.08 0.66 -7.55
C ILE A 106 0.80 -0.58 -7.67
N PHE A 107 1.46 -0.94 -6.58
CA PHE A 107 2.28 -2.14 -6.49
C PHE A 107 1.75 -2.99 -5.36
N GLY A 108 1.32 -4.22 -5.68
CA GLY A 108 0.79 -5.14 -4.68
C GLY A 108 1.45 -6.50 -4.75
N GLY A 109 1.73 -7.09 -3.58
CA GLY A 109 2.25 -8.43 -3.46
C GLY A 109 1.30 -9.33 -2.69
N SER A 110 1.09 -10.56 -3.16
CA SER A 110 0.23 -11.56 -2.51
C SER A 110 -1.21 -11.01 -2.31
N TRP A 111 -1.69 -10.93 -1.07
CA TRP A 111 -3.00 -10.32 -0.77
C TRP A 111 -3.07 -8.87 -1.30
N GLY A 112 -1.96 -8.14 -1.20
CA GLY A 112 -1.89 -6.78 -1.74
C GLY A 112 -2.12 -6.71 -3.23
N SER A 113 -1.81 -7.77 -3.98
CA SER A 113 -2.11 -7.80 -5.42
C SER A 113 -3.61 -7.88 -5.68
N THR A 114 -4.35 -8.62 -4.86
CA THR A 114 -5.81 -8.68 -4.96
C THR A 114 -6.43 -7.33 -4.63
N LEU A 115 -5.99 -6.71 -3.54
CA LEU A 115 -6.51 -5.40 -3.13
C LEU A 115 -6.16 -4.33 -4.16
N GLY A 116 -4.94 -4.35 -4.70
CA GLY A 116 -4.50 -3.41 -5.73
C GLY A 116 -5.31 -3.54 -7.01
N LEU A 117 -5.61 -4.78 -7.41
CA LEU A 117 -6.45 -5.02 -8.59
C LEU A 117 -7.86 -4.48 -8.39
N LEU A 118 -8.47 -4.73 -7.23
CA LEU A 118 -9.81 -4.25 -6.93
C LEU A 118 -9.87 -2.73 -6.87
N TYR A 119 -8.84 -2.11 -6.29
CA TYR A 119 -8.73 -0.65 -6.29
C TYR A 119 -8.64 -0.09 -7.72
N ALA A 120 -7.79 -0.69 -8.55
CA ALA A 120 -7.62 -0.26 -9.94
C ALA A 120 -8.89 -0.43 -10.77
N GLN A 121 -9.67 -1.47 -10.50
CA GLN A 121 -10.95 -1.67 -11.18
C GLN A 121 -11.97 -0.62 -10.79
N ARG A 122 -11.93 -0.18 -9.53
CA ARG A 122 -12.86 0.84 -9.04
C ARG A 122 -12.47 2.26 -9.46
N TYR A 123 -11.17 2.53 -9.53
CA TYR A 123 -10.64 3.87 -9.84
C TYR A 123 -9.60 3.82 -10.96
N PRO A 124 -9.97 3.32 -12.14
CA PRO A 124 -8.98 3.15 -13.22
C PRO A 124 -8.32 4.46 -13.67
N GLU A 125 -9.03 5.59 -13.55
CA GLU A 125 -8.50 6.91 -13.93
C GLU A 125 -7.43 7.41 -12.95
N LEU A 126 -7.32 6.84 -11.77
CA LEU A 126 -6.35 7.25 -10.75
C LEU A 126 -5.09 6.41 -10.76
N VAL A 127 -5.06 5.33 -11.55
CA VAL A 127 -3.97 4.38 -11.58
C VAL A 127 -3.14 4.59 -12.86
N MET A 128 -1.89 5.00 -12.68
CA MET A 128 -0.94 5.21 -13.78
C MET A 128 -0.35 3.90 -14.28
N GLY A 129 -0.23 2.93 -13.40
CA GLY A 129 0.30 1.61 -13.70
C GLY A 129 -0.02 0.66 -12.56
N LEU A 130 -0.09 -0.63 -12.87
CA LEU A 130 -0.44 -1.66 -11.90
C LEU A 130 0.58 -2.78 -11.99
N ILE A 131 1.30 -3.01 -10.89
CA ILE A 131 2.32 -4.05 -10.79
C ILE A 131 1.87 -5.04 -9.72
N LEU A 132 1.61 -6.27 -10.11
CA LEU A 132 1.11 -7.31 -9.22
C LEU A 132 2.11 -8.47 -9.16
N ARG A 133 2.46 -8.88 -7.95
CA ARG A 133 3.37 -9.99 -7.70
C ARG A 133 2.68 -11.06 -6.87
N GLY A 134 2.90 -12.33 -7.23
CA GLY A 134 2.33 -13.44 -6.48
C GLY A 134 0.82 -13.33 -6.38
N ILE A 135 0.14 -13.12 -7.51
CA ILE A 135 -1.30 -12.86 -7.52
C ILE A 135 -2.05 -13.97 -6.79
N PHE A 136 -2.87 -13.57 -5.82
CA PHE A 136 -3.74 -14.46 -5.06
C PHE A 136 -5.18 -14.12 -5.39
N LEU A 137 -5.84 -15.00 -6.17
CA LEU A 137 -7.20 -14.78 -6.63
C LEU A 137 -8.24 -15.64 -5.91
N CYS A 138 -7.83 -16.31 -4.84
CA CYS A 138 -8.70 -17.18 -4.03
C CYS A 138 -9.33 -18.32 -4.84
N ARG A 139 -8.62 -18.79 -5.87
CA ARG A 139 -9.00 -19.98 -6.62
C ARG A 139 -8.34 -21.20 -6.00
N ASP A 140 -8.87 -22.39 -6.27
CA ASP A 140 -8.32 -23.62 -5.71
C ASP A 140 -6.83 -23.78 -6.03
N GLU A 141 -6.42 -23.44 -7.22
CA GLU A 141 -5.01 -23.52 -7.62
C GLU A 141 -4.10 -22.51 -6.92
N ASP A 142 -4.67 -21.47 -6.33
CA ASP A 142 -3.90 -20.43 -5.62
C ASP A 142 -3.73 -20.75 -4.13
N ILE A 143 -4.47 -21.72 -3.62
CA ILE A 143 -4.47 -22.03 -2.18
C ILE A 143 -3.46 -23.12 -1.82
N ASN A 144 -3.01 -23.89 -2.76
CA ASN A 144 -2.08 -25.01 -2.55
C ASN A 144 -0.65 -24.57 -2.35
#